data_b0331b0d48d7414bc4532c50c73de756
#
_entry.id   b0331b0d48d7414bc4532c50c73de756
#
_cell.length_a   1.000
_cell.length_b   1.000
_cell.length_c   1.000
_cell.angle_alpha   90.00
_cell.angle_beta   90.00
_cell.angle_gamma   90.00
#
_symmetry.space_group_name_H-M   'P 1'
#
loop_
_entity.id
_entity.type
_entity.pdbx_description
1 polymer ?
#
loop_
_entity_poly.entity_id
_entity_poly.type
_entity_poly.pdbx_seq_one_letter_code
_entity_poly.pdbx_strand_id
1 'polypeptide(L)'
;MSLKQTIETEYKNALKSKEKTKISTYRLILSSIKDLDIANRSGPNKKETDDEDIKKLLKKMVKQRAESIDIYKKNNRSDLLEVEQNEYDILTGFLPKQLDEEQTKKICTEVISKLGASSVKDMGKVMGELKKLHADEIDFAKAGPLIKELLNS
;
A
#
# COMPACT_ATOMS: atom_id res chain seq x y z
N MET A 1 1.68 1.80 -20.21
CA MET A 1 2.58 0.75 -19.68
C MET A 1 1.95 0.14 -18.43
N SER A 2 1.88 -1.17 -18.34
CA SER A 2 1.35 -1.83 -17.14
C SER A 2 2.32 -1.68 -15.97
N LEU A 3 1.80 -1.84 -14.75
CA LEU A 3 2.62 -1.78 -13.53
C LEU A 3 3.73 -2.84 -13.55
N LYS A 4 3.42 -4.05 -14.01
CA LYS A 4 4.41 -5.12 -14.18
C LYS A 4 5.56 -4.70 -15.12
N GLN A 5 5.22 -4.11 -16.26
CA GLN A 5 6.21 -3.63 -17.22
C GLN A 5 7.08 -2.51 -16.64
N THR A 6 6.49 -1.63 -15.86
CA THR A 6 7.23 -0.57 -15.15
C THR A 6 8.25 -1.18 -14.19
N ILE A 7 7.84 -2.15 -13.39
CA ILE A 7 8.73 -2.85 -12.44
C ILE A 7 9.85 -3.59 -13.19
N GLU A 8 9.54 -4.26 -14.28
CA GLU A 8 10.52 -4.96 -15.12
C GLU A 8 11.56 -3.99 -15.72
N THR A 9 11.10 -2.81 -16.15
CA THR A 9 11.96 -1.76 -16.69
C THR A 9 12.92 -1.23 -15.61
N GLU A 10 12.40 -0.94 -14.43
CA GLU A 10 13.22 -0.48 -13.30
C GLU A 10 14.22 -1.55 -12.85
N TYR A 11 13.84 -2.82 -12.89
CA TYR A 11 14.76 -3.93 -12.64
C TYR A 11 15.93 -3.95 -13.62
N LYS A 12 15.63 -3.81 -14.91
CA LYS A 12 16.67 -3.74 -15.96
C LYS A 12 17.60 -2.54 -15.77
N ASN A 13 17.04 -1.39 -15.39
CA ASN A 13 17.82 -0.19 -15.10
C ASN A 13 18.73 -0.41 -13.88
N ALA A 14 18.23 -1.02 -12.82
CA ALA A 14 19.01 -1.36 -11.64
C ALA A 14 20.16 -2.33 -11.95
N LEU A 15 19.95 -3.30 -12.84
CA LEU A 15 21.00 -4.21 -13.30
C LEU A 15 22.12 -3.45 -14.02
N LYS A 16 21.75 -2.48 -14.87
CA LYS A 16 22.72 -1.66 -15.60
C LYS A 16 23.54 -0.76 -14.66
N SER A 17 22.88 -0.17 -13.69
CA SER A 17 23.52 0.71 -12.69
C SER A 17 24.23 -0.03 -11.56
N LYS A 18 24.09 -1.35 -11.51
CA LYS A 18 24.68 -2.23 -10.48
C LYS A 18 24.27 -1.88 -9.04
N GLU A 19 23.07 -1.36 -8.87
CA GLU A 19 22.51 -1.01 -7.56
C GLU A 19 21.98 -2.25 -6.84
N LYS A 20 22.82 -2.91 -6.05
CA LYS A 20 22.54 -4.21 -5.41
C LYS A 20 21.22 -4.25 -4.62
N THR A 21 20.94 -3.22 -3.83
CA THR A 21 19.72 -3.15 -3.02
C THR A 21 18.48 -3.10 -3.89
N LYS A 22 18.48 -2.30 -4.93
CA LYS A 22 17.37 -2.21 -5.89
C LYS A 22 17.20 -3.52 -6.65
N ILE A 23 18.30 -4.12 -7.13
CA ILE A 23 18.26 -5.41 -7.84
C ILE A 23 17.59 -6.47 -6.98
N SER A 24 18.00 -6.60 -5.73
CA SER A 24 17.47 -7.57 -4.78
C SER A 24 15.98 -7.34 -4.52
N THR A 25 15.57 -6.09 -4.32
CA THR A 25 14.18 -5.72 -4.07
C THR A 25 13.28 -5.97 -5.28
N TYR A 26 13.69 -5.54 -6.47
CA TYR A 26 12.92 -5.78 -7.71
C TYR A 26 12.80 -7.27 -8.02
N ARG A 27 13.85 -8.03 -7.78
CA ARG A 27 13.82 -9.49 -7.95
C ARG A 27 12.79 -10.13 -7.03
N LEU A 28 12.72 -9.70 -5.79
CA LEU A 28 11.72 -10.15 -4.82
C LEU A 28 10.30 -9.80 -5.28
N ILE A 29 10.08 -8.58 -5.75
CA ILE A 29 8.78 -8.13 -6.26
C ILE A 29 8.36 -8.98 -7.46
N LEU A 30 9.23 -9.16 -8.45
CA LEU A 30 8.92 -9.92 -9.66
C LEU A 30 8.68 -11.41 -9.35
N SER A 31 9.41 -11.98 -8.40
CA SER A 31 9.16 -13.35 -7.92
C SER A 31 7.78 -13.48 -7.28
N SER A 32 7.38 -12.50 -6.46
CA SER A 32 6.06 -12.47 -5.83
C SER A 32 4.93 -12.30 -6.85
N ILE A 33 5.15 -11.48 -7.89
CA ILE A 33 4.20 -11.35 -9.01
C ILE A 33 4.06 -12.66 -9.77
N LYS A 34 5.15 -13.37 -9.99
CA LYS A 34 5.14 -14.68 -10.65
C LYS A 34 4.32 -15.69 -9.85
N ASP A 35 4.49 -15.72 -8.53
CA ASP A 35 3.70 -16.59 -7.66
C ASP A 35 2.21 -16.23 -7.72
N LEU A 36 1.89 -14.95 -7.76
CA LEU A 36 0.52 -14.47 -7.93
C LEU A 36 -0.07 -14.87 -9.29
N ASP A 37 0.71 -14.76 -10.37
CA ASP A 37 0.30 -15.20 -11.71
C ASP A 37 -0.05 -16.69 -11.70
N ILE A 38 0.77 -17.52 -11.07
CA ILE A 38 0.55 -18.97 -10.96
C ILE A 38 -0.73 -19.23 -10.17
N ALA A 39 -0.92 -18.57 -9.03
CA ALA A 39 -2.12 -18.72 -8.20
C ALA A 39 -3.40 -18.32 -8.95
N ASN A 40 -3.34 -17.22 -9.71
CA ASN A 40 -4.50 -16.76 -10.49
C ASN A 40 -4.86 -17.69 -11.65
N ARG A 41 -3.87 -18.36 -12.26
CA ARG A 41 -4.09 -19.29 -13.38
C ARG A 41 -4.53 -20.68 -12.94
N SER A 42 -4.14 -21.13 -11.75
CA SER A 42 -4.41 -22.47 -11.26
C SER A 42 -5.62 -22.57 -10.32
N GLY A 43 -6.21 -21.45 -9.93
CA GLY A 43 -7.40 -21.41 -9.08
C GLY A 43 -8.70 -21.72 -9.80
N PRO A 44 -9.81 -21.89 -9.06
CA PRO A 44 -11.13 -22.14 -9.65
C PRO A 44 -11.64 -20.96 -10.50
N ASN A 45 -11.21 -19.74 -10.19
CA ASN A 45 -11.53 -18.53 -10.94
C ASN A 45 -10.29 -18.05 -11.70
N LYS A 46 -9.94 -18.77 -12.77
CA LYS A 46 -8.79 -18.43 -13.61
C LYS A 46 -8.92 -17.01 -14.15
N LYS A 47 -7.90 -16.20 -13.91
CA LYS A 47 -7.82 -14.83 -14.44
C LYS A 47 -6.38 -14.45 -14.71
N GLU A 48 -6.20 -13.41 -15.52
CA GLU A 48 -4.90 -12.76 -15.67
C GLU A 48 -4.68 -11.81 -14.50
N THR A 49 -3.43 -11.68 -14.06
CA THR A 49 -3.04 -10.73 -13.03
C THR A 49 -3.04 -9.32 -13.62
N ASP A 50 -3.86 -8.45 -13.08
CA ASP A 50 -3.96 -7.06 -13.49
C ASP A 50 -3.19 -6.11 -12.55
N ASP A 51 -3.18 -4.82 -12.88
CA ASP A 51 -2.50 -3.81 -12.08
C ASP A 51 -3.07 -3.69 -10.66
N GLU A 52 -4.37 -3.89 -10.49
CA GLU A 52 -5.01 -3.85 -9.18
C GLU A 52 -4.53 -5.01 -8.28
N ASP A 53 -4.36 -6.20 -8.85
CA ASP A 53 -3.81 -7.35 -8.13
C ASP A 53 -2.37 -7.07 -7.67
N ILE A 54 -1.56 -6.47 -8.54
CA ILE A 54 -0.18 -6.10 -8.23
C ILE A 54 -0.14 -5.00 -7.16
N LYS A 55 -1.00 -3.99 -7.22
CA LYS A 55 -1.11 -2.97 -6.18
C LYS A 55 -1.45 -3.56 -4.81
N LYS A 56 -2.38 -4.50 -4.75
CA LYS A 56 -2.73 -5.21 -3.51
C LYS A 56 -1.53 -5.99 -2.96
N LEU A 57 -0.79 -6.67 -3.82
CA LEU A 57 0.43 -7.38 -3.46
C LEU A 57 1.48 -6.42 -2.89
N LEU A 58 1.72 -5.30 -3.57
CA LEU A 58 2.67 -4.27 -3.12
C LEU A 58 2.26 -3.66 -1.78
N LYS A 59 0.98 -3.38 -1.58
CA LYS A 59 0.45 -2.87 -0.29
C LYS A 59 0.72 -3.86 0.85
N LYS A 60 0.52 -5.14 0.62
CA LYS A 60 0.83 -6.20 1.58
C LYS A 60 2.32 -6.23 1.92
N MET A 61 3.19 -6.15 0.91
CA MET A 61 4.65 -6.11 1.10
C MET A 61 5.08 -4.86 1.88
N VAL A 62 4.52 -3.70 1.58
CA VAL A 62 4.76 -2.44 2.31
C VAL A 62 4.38 -2.60 3.78
N LYS A 63 3.22 -3.16 4.06
CA LYS A 63 2.76 -3.40 5.44
C LYS A 63 3.72 -4.30 6.21
N GLN A 64 4.17 -5.38 5.59
CA GLN A 64 5.14 -6.30 6.19
C GLN A 64 6.46 -5.60 6.51
N ARG A 65 6.93 -4.72 5.62
CA ARG A 65 8.17 -3.93 5.84
C ARG A 65 7.99 -2.92 6.96
N ALA A 66 6.85 -2.24 7.03
CA ALA A 66 6.53 -1.30 8.10
C ALA A 66 6.56 -1.98 9.48
N GLU A 67 5.97 -3.17 9.59
CA GLU A 67 5.99 -3.97 10.82
C GLU A 67 7.42 -4.38 11.21
N SER A 68 8.22 -4.83 10.25
CA SER A 68 9.63 -5.18 10.47
C SER A 68 10.46 -3.96 10.91
N ILE A 69 10.24 -2.80 10.29
CA ILE A 69 10.91 -1.54 10.64
C ILE A 69 10.64 -1.20 12.11
N ASP A 70 9.38 -1.28 12.56
CA ASP A 70 9.02 -1.00 13.95
C ASP A 70 9.71 -1.96 14.93
N ILE A 71 9.77 -3.24 14.60
CA ILE A 71 10.44 -4.26 15.40
C ILE A 71 11.94 -3.98 15.52
N TYR A 72 12.59 -3.66 14.40
CA TYR A 72 14.03 -3.39 14.39
C TYR A 72 14.40 -2.08 15.10
N LYS A 73 13.54 -1.06 15.03
CA LYS A 73 13.70 0.17 15.82
C LYS A 73 13.65 -0.11 17.32
N LYS A 74 12.69 -0.90 17.77
CA LYS A 74 12.53 -1.27 19.19
C LYS A 74 13.69 -2.10 19.71
N ASN A 75 14.34 -2.90 18.85
CA ASN A 75 15.44 -3.78 19.21
C ASN A 75 16.83 -3.23 18.86
N ASN A 76 16.92 -1.97 18.47
CA ASN A 76 18.17 -1.30 18.11
C ASN A 76 19.01 -2.05 17.05
N ARG A 77 18.34 -2.66 16.06
CA ARG A 77 18.97 -3.38 14.96
C ARG A 77 19.07 -2.48 13.73
N SER A 78 19.96 -1.48 13.81
CA SER A 78 20.16 -0.49 12.73
C SER A 78 20.61 -1.09 11.40
N ASP A 79 21.36 -2.19 11.44
CA ASP A 79 21.80 -2.95 10.26
C ASP A 79 20.62 -3.50 9.45
N LEU A 80 19.68 -4.15 10.13
CA LEU A 80 18.48 -4.73 9.53
C LEU A 80 17.44 -3.65 9.19
N LEU A 81 17.37 -2.60 10.00
CA LEU A 81 16.49 -1.46 9.77
C LEU A 81 16.78 -0.78 8.43
N GLU A 82 18.05 -0.54 8.11
CA GLU A 82 18.45 0.11 6.87
C GLU A 82 17.98 -0.68 5.64
N VAL A 83 18.17 -2.00 5.64
CA VAL A 83 17.72 -2.88 4.55
C VAL A 83 16.21 -2.81 4.37
N GLU A 84 15.45 -2.95 5.46
CA GLU A 84 13.98 -2.90 5.41
C GLU A 84 13.47 -1.53 4.96
N GLN A 85 14.11 -0.45 5.42
CA GLN A 85 13.75 0.92 5.03
C GLN A 85 13.97 1.15 3.53
N ASN A 86 15.08 0.67 2.98
CA ASN A 86 15.37 0.78 1.55
C ASN A 86 14.35 0.02 0.71
N GLU A 87 13.98 -1.20 1.13
CA GLU A 87 12.94 -2.00 0.47
C GLU A 87 11.58 -1.31 0.55
N TYR A 88 11.22 -0.76 1.71
CA TYR A 88 10.00 0.00 1.93
C TYR A 88 9.90 1.19 0.96
N ASP A 89 10.98 1.97 0.85
CA ASP A 89 11.03 3.15 -0.02
C ASP A 89 10.84 2.78 -1.50
N ILE A 90 11.45 1.70 -1.95
CA ILE A 90 11.31 1.19 -3.32
C ILE A 90 9.86 0.74 -3.59
N LEU A 91 9.28 -0.01 -2.67
CA LEU A 91 7.91 -0.52 -2.79
C LEU A 91 6.89 0.62 -2.84
N THR A 92 7.01 1.60 -1.97
CA THR A 92 6.10 2.75 -1.92
C THR A 92 6.20 3.62 -3.16
N GLY A 93 7.34 3.62 -3.84
CA GLY A 93 7.54 4.35 -5.09
C GLY A 93 6.64 3.87 -6.24
N PHE A 94 6.11 2.65 -6.17
CA PHE A 94 5.18 2.10 -7.17
C PHE A 94 3.71 2.28 -6.80
N LEU A 95 3.43 2.76 -5.61
CA LEU A 95 2.06 2.99 -5.14
C LEU A 95 1.71 4.47 -5.20
N PRO A 96 0.41 4.82 -5.34
CA PRO A 96 -0.03 6.18 -5.16
C PRO A 96 0.42 6.72 -3.80
N LYS A 97 0.77 8.00 -3.77
CA LYS A 97 1.19 8.65 -2.53
C LYS A 97 0.06 8.56 -1.51
N GLN A 98 0.37 7.99 -0.34
CA GLN A 98 -0.59 7.93 0.75
C GLN A 98 -0.75 9.31 1.39
N LEU A 99 -1.99 9.66 1.73
CA LEU A 99 -2.29 10.87 2.44
C LEU A 99 -1.80 10.76 3.90
N ASP A 100 -1.23 11.83 4.43
CA ASP A 100 -0.84 11.89 5.83
C ASP A 100 -2.08 11.95 6.74
N GLU A 101 -1.88 11.89 8.05
CA GLU A 101 -2.99 11.89 9.03
C GLU A 101 -3.81 13.17 8.95
N GLU A 102 -3.17 14.32 8.81
CA GLU A 102 -3.83 15.62 8.70
C GLU A 102 -4.68 15.73 7.42
N GLN A 103 -4.13 15.34 6.28
CA GLN A 103 -4.83 15.30 5.00
C GLN A 103 -6.01 14.33 5.04
N THR A 104 -5.81 13.15 5.63
CA THR A 104 -6.85 12.14 5.80
C THR A 104 -7.98 12.65 6.67
N LYS A 105 -7.65 13.31 7.78
CA LYS A 105 -8.65 13.94 8.68
C LYS A 105 -9.48 14.99 7.96
N LYS A 106 -8.83 15.85 7.17
CA LYS A 106 -9.51 16.89 6.37
C LYS A 106 -10.50 16.27 5.39
N ILE A 107 -10.09 15.24 4.65
CA ILE A 107 -10.94 14.54 3.69
C ILE A 107 -12.11 13.85 4.39
N CYS A 108 -11.86 13.19 5.52
CA CYS A 108 -12.91 12.56 6.33
C CYS A 108 -13.95 13.59 6.79
N THR A 109 -13.51 14.75 7.27
CA THR A 109 -14.39 15.85 7.70
C THR A 109 -15.25 16.35 6.55
N GLU A 110 -14.67 16.54 5.37
CA GLU A 110 -15.38 16.99 4.17
C GLU A 110 -16.46 15.96 3.74
N VAL A 111 -16.13 14.67 3.75
CA VAL A 111 -17.08 13.60 3.39
C VAL A 111 -18.20 13.50 4.41
N ILE A 112 -17.92 13.59 5.69
CA ILE A 112 -18.92 13.61 6.76
C ILE A 112 -19.88 14.75 6.56
N SER A 113 -19.37 15.95 6.29
CA SER A 113 -20.18 17.13 6.01
C SER A 113 -21.04 16.98 4.76
N LYS A 114 -20.47 16.48 3.69
CA LYS A 114 -21.15 16.24 2.40
C LYS A 114 -22.32 15.26 2.52
N LEU A 115 -22.13 14.19 3.28
CA LEU A 115 -23.16 13.16 3.49
C LEU A 115 -24.16 13.50 4.58
N GLY A 116 -23.93 14.56 5.36
CA GLY A 116 -24.75 14.91 6.50
C GLY A 116 -24.69 13.88 7.62
N ALA A 117 -23.58 13.15 7.73
CA ALA A 117 -23.36 12.14 8.76
C ALA A 117 -23.28 12.80 10.14
N SER A 118 -23.99 12.26 11.13
CA SER A 118 -24.08 12.86 12.47
C SER A 118 -23.76 11.87 13.60
N SER A 119 -23.65 10.59 13.30
CA SER A 119 -23.40 9.57 14.33
C SER A 119 -22.58 8.41 13.80
N VAL A 120 -22.08 7.58 14.71
CA VAL A 120 -21.34 6.34 14.39
C VAL A 120 -22.14 5.39 13.49
N LYS A 121 -23.47 5.48 13.51
CA LYS A 121 -24.34 4.69 12.62
C LYS A 121 -24.11 5.01 11.15
N ASP A 122 -23.63 6.19 10.83
CA ASP A 122 -23.34 6.64 9.46
C ASP A 122 -21.92 6.25 8.99
N MET A 123 -21.13 5.59 9.84
CA MET A 123 -19.75 5.21 9.55
C MET A 123 -19.62 4.40 8.27
N GLY A 124 -20.55 3.47 8.03
CA GLY A 124 -20.57 2.64 6.81
C GLY A 124 -20.70 3.47 5.53
N LYS A 125 -21.54 4.50 5.56
CA LYS A 125 -21.75 5.45 4.45
C LYS A 125 -20.48 6.26 4.18
N VAL A 126 -19.87 6.77 5.23
CA VAL A 126 -18.62 7.56 5.15
C VAL A 126 -17.49 6.70 4.59
N MET A 127 -17.31 5.49 5.11
CA MET A 127 -16.30 4.55 4.62
C MET A 127 -16.53 4.17 3.16
N GLY A 128 -17.77 3.92 2.77
CA GLY A 128 -18.14 3.62 1.39
C GLY A 128 -17.78 4.73 0.43
N GLU A 129 -18.07 5.97 0.79
CA GLU A 129 -17.74 7.15 -0.03
C GLU A 129 -16.21 7.35 -0.12
N LEU A 130 -15.50 7.19 0.98
CA LEU A 130 -14.03 7.27 0.99
C LEU A 130 -13.39 6.19 0.10
N LYS A 131 -13.88 4.98 0.14
CA LYS A 131 -13.42 3.90 -0.73
C LYS A 131 -13.69 4.19 -2.20
N LYS A 132 -14.78 4.86 -2.51
CA LYS A 132 -15.13 5.25 -3.88
C LYS A 132 -14.22 6.35 -4.42
N LEU A 133 -13.90 7.36 -3.61
CA LEU A 133 -13.17 8.56 -4.03
C LEU A 133 -11.65 8.45 -3.83
N HIS A 134 -11.21 7.76 -2.79
CA HIS A 134 -9.81 7.75 -2.32
C HIS A 134 -9.28 6.35 -1.99
N ALA A 135 -9.71 5.33 -2.73
CA ALA A 135 -9.38 3.92 -2.45
C ALA A 135 -7.88 3.64 -2.28
N ASP A 136 -7.03 4.26 -3.12
CA ASP A 136 -5.59 4.03 -3.15
C ASP A 136 -4.77 5.03 -2.35
N GLU A 137 -5.40 6.09 -1.81
CA GLU A 137 -4.72 7.19 -1.14
C GLU A 137 -4.80 7.12 0.38
N ILE A 138 -5.80 6.42 0.92
CA ILE A 138 -6.09 6.36 2.35
C ILE A 138 -5.83 4.95 2.90
N ASP A 139 -5.14 4.87 4.03
CA ASP A 139 -5.07 3.65 4.82
C ASP A 139 -6.36 3.54 5.67
N PHE A 140 -7.28 2.69 5.25
CA PHE A 140 -8.58 2.53 5.91
C PHE A 140 -8.48 1.95 7.33
N ALA A 141 -7.41 1.24 7.65
CA ALA A 141 -7.16 0.78 9.00
C ALA A 141 -6.93 1.95 9.99
N LYS A 142 -6.35 3.03 9.49
CA LYS A 142 -6.15 4.27 10.26
C LYS A 142 -7.35 5.21 10.17
N ALA A 143 -8.01 5.24 9.02
CA ALA A 143 -9.17 6.11 8.78
C ALA A 143 -10.38 5.71 9.62
N GLY A 144 -10.63 4.42 9.84
CA GLY A 144 -11.75 3.93 10.63
C GLY A 144 -11.85 4.54 12.03
N PRO A 145 -10.81 4.43 12.88
CA PRO A 145 -10.78 5.06 14.19
C PRO A 145 -10.92 6.59 14.13
N LEU A 146 -10.31 7.23 13.14
CA LEU A 146 -10.38 8.67 12.94
C LEU A 146 -11.80 9.15 12.62
N ILE A 147 -12.51 8.44 11.74
CA ILE A 147 -13.91 8.72 11.40
C ILE A 147 -14.80 8.57 12.63
N LYS A 148 -14.59 7.50 13.41
CA LYS A 148 -15.33 7.25 14.65
C LYS A 148 -15.15 8.39 15.63
N GLU A 149 -13.94 8.90 15.81
CA GLU A 149 -13.64 10.05 16.66
C GLU A 149 -14.36 11.30 16.16
N LEU A 150 -14.30 11.59 14.86
CA LEU A 150 -14.96 12.74 14.26
C LEU A 150 -16.49 12.68 14.38
N LEU A 151 -17.09 11.50 14.27
CA LEU A 151 -18.54 11.32 14.41
C LEU A 151 -19.02 11.38 15.85
N ASN A 152 -18.14 11.15 16.83
CA ASN A 152 -18.45 11.23 18.25
C ASN A 152 -18.20 12.61 18.86
N SER A 153 -17.60 13.52 18.11
CA SER A 153 -17.30 14.88 18.59
C SER A 153 -18.48 15.86 18.47
#